data_e59502df9e0552e5878b991f9fe3836c
#
_entry.id   e59502df9e0552e5878b991f9fe3836c
#
_cell.length_a   1.000
_cell.length_b   1.000
_cell.length_c   1.000
_cell.angle_alpha   90.00
_cell.angle_beta   90.00
_cell.angle_gamma   90.00
#
_symmetry.space_group_name_H-M   'P 1'
#
loop_
_entity.id
_entity.type
_entity.pdbx_description
1 polymer ?
#
loop_
_entity_poly.entity_id
_entity_poly.type
_entity_poly.pdbx_seq_one_letter_code
_entity_poly.pdbx_strand_id
1 'polypeptide(L)'
;MRFFRIYKLCSMDNVTINHLLQLDQKHTWHPYASMMQSPPIYLVESAQGVRLKLADGRELIDGMSSWWSVIHGYNHPQLNQAIREQLDKTAHVMFGGLSHEPAIRLAEKLVELTPAVLQQVFFSDSGSVAVEVALKMAIQYWHAQGQPQKNKMLTIRSGYHGDTFAAMSVCDPVTGMHELFTDILTPQFFADAPQCRFDETWNEGDIQSMQQLLQSHHGEIAAVIMEPIVQGAGGMRFYSPHYLRRTRELCDEYDVLLILDEIATNFGRTGKLFACEHAAVTPDIMCLGKALTGGYMTLAATLTTDRVSQGICNAKPGVFMHGPTFMANPLACSAALASINLLLASPWQEQVQHIEDQLKQLLAPTLAYDHVADVRVLGGIGVIETQRPVKMQEITAAFVNAGIWVRPFGKLVYLMPPFVIEDADLTLLANGLVKVLADESLLMN
;
A
#
# COMPACT_ATOMS: atom_id res chain seq x y z
N MET A 1 -4.26 44.60 11.28
CA MET A 1 -3.18 45.16 10.44
C MET A 1 -1.83 44.65 10.94
N ARG A 2 -1.02 44.06 10.07
CA ARG A 2 0.34 43.55 10.24
C ARG A 2 0.51 42.32 11.14
N PHE A 3 0.72 41.16 10.48
CA PHE A 3 1.90 40.29 10.60
C PHE A 3 1.82 39.15 9.58
N PHE A 4 1.85 39.46 8.29
CA PHE A 4 2.34 38.53 7.29
C PHE A 4 3.82 38.83 7.08
N ARG A 5 4.69 38.28 7.93
CA ARG A 5 6.09 38.13 7.62
C ARG A 5 6.21 36.98 6.62
N ILE A 6 6.32 37.33 5.34
CA ILE A 6 6.81 36.42 4.31
C ILE A 6 8.20 35.97 4.76
N TYR A 7 8.30 34.80 5.36
CA TYR A 7 9.57 34.12 5.49
C TYR A 7 10.04 33.83 4.05
N LYS A 8 10.92 34.68 3.51
CA LYS A 8 11.79 34.29 2.41
C LYS A 8 12.48 33.02 2.89
N LEU A 9 12.19 31.90 2.25
CA LEU A 9 12.92 30.64 2.43
C LEU A 9 14.38 30.92 2.03
N CYS A 10 15.21 31.37 2.98
CA CYS A 10 16.65 31.23 2.87
C CYS A 10 16.91 29.73 2.95
N SER A 11 17.61 29.16 1.96
CA SER A 11 18.17 27.81 2.06
C SER A 11 18.87 27.67 3.41
N MET A 12 18.63 26.55 4.10
CA MET A 12 19.32 26.25 5.35
C MET A 12 20.82 26.23 5.12
N ASP A 13 21.58 26.80 6.02
CA ASP A 13 23.05 26.69 5.94
C ASP A 13 23.50 25.26 6.35
N ASN A 14 24.68 24.86 5.91
CA ASN A 14 25.24 23.54 6.17
C ASN A 14 25.41 23.26 7.68
N VAL A 15 25.58 24.25 8.52
CA VAL A 15 25.69 24.10 9.99
C VAL A 15 24.34 23.66 10.55
N THR A 16 23.27 24.31 10.13
CA THR A 16 21.88 23.97 10.53
C THR A 16 21.50 22.57 10.02
N ILE A 17 21.80 22.25 8.76
CA ILE A 17 21.53 20.93 8.17
C ILE A 17 22.22 19.83 8.98
N ASN A 18 23.52 19.96 9.24
CA ASN A 18 24.29 19.00 9.99
C ASN A 18 23.76 18.82 11.43
N HIS A 19 23.39 19.94 12.07
CA HIS A 19 22.80 19.88 13.41
C HIS A 19 21.46 19.13 13.42
N LEU A 20 20.56 19.40 12.46
CA LEU A 20 19.29 18.69 12.35
C LEU A 20 19.48 17.18 12.10
N LEU A 21 20.42 16.80 11.21
CA LEU A 21 20.74 15.40 10.96
C LEU A 21 21.34 14.70 12.20
N GLN A 22 22.13 15.40 13.01
CA GLN A 22 22.64 14.88 14.28
C GLN A 22 21.49 14.65 15.31
N LEU A 23 20.54 15.59 15.39
CA LEU A 23 19.37 15.44 16.25
C LEU A 23 18.48 14.28 15.78
N ASP A 24 18.28 14.16 14.47
CA ASP A 24 17.53 13.05 13.87
C ASP A 24 18.18 11.72 14.21
N GLN A 25 19.46 11.56 13.93
CA GLN A 25 20.21 10.33 14.25
C GLN A 25 20.16 9.96 15.74
N LYS A 26 20.12 10.96 16.62
CA LYS A 26 20.12 10.77 18.06
C LYS A 26 18.74 10.40 18.64
N HIS A 27 17.68 10.97 18.05
CA HIS A 27 16.35 10.96 18.68
C HIS A 27 15.24 10.30 17.86
N THR A 28 15.43 10.12 16.55
CA THR A 28 14.40 9.60 15.65
C THR A 28 14.70 8.17 15.24
N TRP A 29 13.79 7.24 15.55
CA TRP A 29 13.90 5.86 15.10
C TRP A 29 13.17 5.68 13.77
N HIS A 30 13.93 5.52 12.68
CA HIS A 30 13.36 5.33 11.36
C HIS A 30 12.82 3.91 11.14
N PRO A 31 11.81 3.75 10.24
CA PRO A 31 11.23 2.43 9.96
C PRO A 31 12.30 1.43 9.48
N TYR A 32 12.30 0.23 10.06
CA TYR A 32 13.21 -0.85 9.71
C TYR A 32 14.69 -0.48 9.74
N ALA A 33 15.08 0.43 10.60
CA ALA A 33 16.45 0.92 10.72
C ALA A 33 17.02 0.65 12.11
N SER A 34 18.34 0.54 12.19
CA SER A 34 19.10 0.43 13.45
C SER A 34 19.46 1.84 13.94
N MET A 35 19.25 2.11 15.23
CA MET A 35 19.78 3.32 15.87
C MET A 35 21.31 3.32 15.98
N MET A 36 21.95 2.13 15.93
CA MET A 36 23.41 1.99 16.05
C MET A 36 24.11 2.07 14.69
N GLN A 37 23.42 1.69 13.62
CA GLN A 37 23.94 1.63 12.25
C GLN A 37 22.87 2.19 11.30
N SER A 38 22.50 3.47 11.49
CA SER A 38 21.52 4.12 10.65
C SER A 38 22.00 4.24 9.20
N PRO A 39 21.15 3.92 8.21
CA PRO A 39 21.47 4.22 6.83
C PRO A 39 21.60 5.73 6.63
N PRO A 40 22.21 6.20 5.54
CA PRO A 40 22.27 7.62 5.22
C PRO A 40 20.85 8.23 5.19
N ILE A 41 20.65 9.30 5.95
CA ILE A 41 19.41 10.06 6.00
C ILE A 41 19.60 11.35 5.20
N TYR A 42 18.59 11.70 4.40
CA TYR A 42 18.58 12.89 3.57
C TYR A 42 17.48 13.84 4.05
N LEU A 43 17.85 15.05 4.43
CA LEU A 43 16.92 16.05 4.92
C LEU A 43 16.17 16.68 3.73
N VAL A 44 14.84 16.46 3.67
CA VAL A 44 13.98 17.06 2.65
C VAL A 44 13.57 18.46 3.12
N GLU A 45 13.80 19.47 2.29
CA GLU A 45 13.36 20.85 2.52
C GLU A 45 11.94 21.07 2.01
N SER A 46 11.65 20.58 0.82
CA SER A 46 10.34 20.72 0.16
C SER A 46 10.14 19.66 -0.91
N ALA A 47 8.89 19.54 -1.40
CA ALA A 47 8.58 18.67 -2.51
C ALA A 47 7.53 19.34 -3.42
N GLN A 48 7.64 19.14 -4.73
CA GLN A 48 6.73 19.67 -5.73
C GLN A 48 6.63 18.74 -6.93
N GLY A 49 5.42 18.45 -7.41
CA GLY A 49 5.21 17.49 -8.50
C GLY A 49 5.83 16.14 -8.16
N VAL A 50 6.76 15.64 -8.96
CA VAL A 50 7.45 14.36 -8.73
C VAL A 50 8.83 14.51 -8.08
N ARG A 51 9.20 15.72 -7.64
CA ARG A 51 10.53 16.04 -7.17
C ARG A 51 10.57 16.33 -5.67
N LEU A 52 11.59 15.80 -5.02
CA LEU A 52 11.98 16.08 -3.64
C LEU A 52 13.19 17.01 -3.69
N LYS A 53 13.11 18.15 -3.02
CA LYS A 53 14.24 19.06 -2.84
C LYS A 53 14.87 18.79 -1.48
N LEU A 54 16.13 18.41 -1.47
CA LEU A 54 16.92 18.22 -0.26
C LEU A 54 17.42 19.56 0.27
N ALA A 55 17.67 19.63 1.57
CA ALA A 55 18.16 20.82 2.24
C ALA A 55 19.58 21.24 1.76
N ASP A 56 20.36 20.32 1.21
CA ASP A 56 21.67 20.59 0.61
C ASP A 56 21.58 21.09 -0.85
N GLY A 57 20.37 21.31 -1.35
CA GLY A 57 20.09 21.86 -2.67
C GLY A 57 19.94 20.84 -3.80
N ARG A 58 20.20 19.55 -3.56
CA ARG A 58 19.97 18.51 -4.57
C ARG A 58 18.46 18.31 -4.78
N GLU A 59 18.08 17.98 -6.00
CA GLU A 59 16.72 17.55 -6.35
C GLU A 59 16.73 16.09 -6.77
N LEU A 60 15.74 15.32 -6.29
CA LEU A 60 15.57 13.92 -6.59
C LEU A 60 14.21 13.69 -7.22
N ILE A 61 14.15 12.91 -8.30
CA ILE A 61 12.88 12.39 -8.83
C ILE A 61 12.44 11.24 -7.94
N ASP A 62 11.20 11.32 -7.40
CA ASP A 62 10.66 10.29 -6.54
C ASP A 62 10.15 9.09 -7.36
N GLY A 63 10.87 7.98 -7.30
CA GLY A 63 10.48 6.70 -7.88
C GLY A 63 9.64 5.81 -6.95
N MET A 64 9.25 6.29 -5.75
CA MET A 64 8.60 5.47 -4.72
C MET A 64 7.19 5.92 -4.34
N SER A 65 6.75 7.10 -4.81
CA SER A 65 5.47 7.73 -4.41
C SER A 65 5.27 7.72 -2.88
N SER A 66 6.34 8.00 -2.11
CA SER A 66 6.33 7.88 -0.64
C SER A 66 5.65 6.58 -0.16
N TRP A 67 6.12 5.45 -0.64
CA TRP A 67 5.55 4.12 -0.41
C TRP A 67 4.09 3.98 -0.88
N TRP A 68 3.88 4.17 -2.20
CA TRP A 68 2.63 3.90 -2.91
C TRP A 68 1.53 4.95 -2.73
N SER A 69 1.73 5.99 -1.93
CA SER A 69 0.65 6.89 -1.51
C SER A 69 0.48 8.12 -2.41
N VAL A 70 1.57 8.67 -2.95
CA VAL A 70 1.57 9.92 -3.73
C VAL A 70 1.26 9.63 -5.21
N ILE A 71 0.00 9.74 -5.62
CA ILE A 71 -0.41 9.51 -7.02
C ILE A 71 -0.52 10.79 -7.83
N HIS A 72 -0.77 11.94 -7.19
CA HIS A 72 -0.96 13.26 -7.82
C HIS A 72 0.30 14.15 -7.80
N GLY A 73 1.43 13.59 -7.35
CA GLY A 73 2.61 14.40 -7.03
C GLY A 73 2.45 15.17 -5.72
N TYR A 74 3.56 15.79 -5.30
CA TYR A 74 3.66 16.55 -4.06
C TYR A 74 3.06 17.94 -4.20
N ASN A 75 2.55 18.49 -3.11
CA ASN A 75 2.10 19.87 -2.97
C ASN A 75 1.06 20.28 -4.03
N HIS A 76 0.10 19.40 -4.32
CA HIS A 76 -0.94 19.66 -5.33
C HIS A 76 -1.91 20.76 -4.87
N PRO A 77 -2.16 21.82 -5.68
CA PRO A 77 -2.94 22.98 -5.26
C PRO A 77 -4.35 22.66 -4.76
N GLN A 78 -5.06 21.76 -5.45
CA GLN A 78 -6.44 21.39 -5.08
C GLN A 78 -6.49 20.60 -3.76
N LEU A 79 -5.54 19.70 -3.52
CA LEU A 79 -5.45 18.96 -2.26
C LEU A 79 -5.10 19.90 -1.09
N ASN A 80 -4.14 20.80 -1.30
CA ASN A 80 -3.82 21.85 -0.34
C ASN A 80 -5.03 22.72 0.00
N GLN A 81 -5.82 23.10 -1.01
CA GLN A 81 -7.01 23.93 -0.84
C GLN A 81 -8.08 23.20 -0.02
N ALA A 82 -8.39 21.94 -0.33
CA ALA A 82 -9.36 21.14 0.40
C ALA A 82 -9.03 21.03 1.90
N ILE A 83 -7.75 20.83 2.23
CA ILE A 83 -7.28 20.77 3.61
C ILE A 83 -7.43 22.13 4.31
N ARG A 84 -7.05 23.25 3.65
CA ARG A 84 -7.18 24.60 4.22
C ARG A 84 -8.64 24.94 4.51
N GLU A 85 -9.53 24.68 3.57
CA GLU A 85 -10.98 24.93 3.71
C GLU A 85 -11.59 24.10 4.86
N GLN A 86 -11.13 22.86 5.02
CA GLN A 86 -11.59 22.03 6.12
C GLN A 86 -10.98 22.46 7.47
N LEU A 87 -9.73 22.91 7.49
CA LEU A 87 -9.07 23.42 8.70
C LEU A 87 -9.79 24.66 9.25
N ASP A 88 -10.31 25.51 8.37
CA ASP A 88 -11.10 26.69 8.77
C ASP A 88 -12.45 26.31 9.43
N LYS A 89 -12.95 25.09 9.18
CA LYS A 89 -14.19 24.57 9.79
C LYS A 89 -13.91 23.80 11.06
N THR A 90 -13.15 22.70 10.96
CA THR A 90 -12.71 21.88 12.09
C THR A 90 -11.61 20.91 11.66
N ALA A 91 -10.56 20.81 12.47
CA ALA A 91 -9.48 19.85 12.27
C ALA A 91 -9.90 18.43 12.65
N HIS A 92 -10.62 18.30 13.77
CA HIS A 92 -11.09 17.01 14.29
C HIS A 92 -12.34 17.18 15.14
N VAL A 93 -13.22 16.19 15.08
CA VAL A 93 -14.33 15.95 16.01
C VAL A 93 -14.52 14.45 16.17
N MET A 94 -14.84 13.97 17.38
CA MET A 94 -15.09 12.55 17.62
C MET A 94 -16.24 12.05 16.75
N PHE A 95 -16.12 10.85 16.18
CA PHE A 95 -17.14 10.25 15.30
C PHE A 95 -18.19 9.42 16.05
N GLY A 96 -18.03 9.23 17.36
CA GLY A 96 -19.00 8.54 18.22
C GLY A 96 -20.21 9.40 18.55
N GLY A 97 -21.29 9.24 17.82
CA GLY A 97 -22.54 10.00 17.97
C GLY A 97 -22.55 11.35 17.26
N LEU A 98 -21.44 11.78 16.69
CA LEU A 98 -21.32 12.95 15.81
C LEU A 98 -20.94 12.52 14.40
N SER A 99 -21.26 13.34 13.41
CA SER A 99 -20.86 13.12 12.00
C SER A 99 -20.53 14.45 11.34
N HIS A 100 -19.93 14.38 10.14
CA HIS A 100 -19.57 15.57 9.37
C HIS A 100 -19.56 15.27 7.86
N GLU A 101 -19.77 16.31 7.07
CA GLU A 101 -19.93 16.21 5.61
C GLU A 101 -18.77 15.47 4.93
N PRO A 102 -17.47 15.73 5.20
CA PRO A 102 -16.38 15.03 4.53
C PRO A 102 -16.44 13.51 4.69
N ALA A 103 -16.75 12.98 5.87
CA ALA A 103 -16.86 11.54 6.08
C ALA A 103 -18.05 10.93 5.34
N ILE A 104 -19.22 11.60 5.37
CA ILE A 104 -20.42 11.14 4.70
C ILE A 104 -20.19 11.07 3.18
N ARG A 105 -19.63 12.15 2.61
CA ARG A 105 -19.32 12.21 1.18
C ARG A 105 -18.25 11.23 0.75
N LEU A 106 -17.24 11.02 1.58
CA LEU A 106 -16.21 10.04 1.29
C LEU A 106 -16.76 8.61 1.34
N ALA A 107 -17.61 8.29 2.33
CA ALA A 107 -18.27 6.98 2.39
C ALA A 107 -19.17 6.74 1.16
N GLU A 108 -20.00 7.73 0.78
CA GLU A 108 -20.82 7.68 -0.43
C GLU A 108 -19.95 7.43 -1.68
N LYS A 109 -18.85 8.16 -1.83
CA LYS A 109 -17.95 8.03 -2.97
C LYS A 109 -17.25 6.67 -3.01
N LEU A 110 -16.81 6.13 -1.89
CA LEU A 110 -16.20 4.80 -1.82
C LEU A 110 -17.20 3.69 -2.17
N VAL A 111 -18.44 3.78 -1.69
CA VAL A 111 -19.52 2.83 -2.05
C VAL A 111 -19.85 2.91 -3.55
N GLU A 112 -19.86 4.12 -4.14
CA GLU A 112 -20.10 4.32 -5.58
C GLU A 112 -19.00 3.66 -6.45
N LEU A 113 -17.75 3.68 -6.01
CA LEU A 113 -16.60 3.26 -6.81
C LEU A 113 -16.23 1.78 -6.65
N THR A 114 -16.57 1.18 -5.52
CA THR A 114 -16.24 -0.22 -5.22
C THR A 114 -17.33 -1.17 -5.72
N PRO A 115 -17.11 -2.50 -5.72
CA PRO A 115 -18.15 -3.46 -6.09
C PRO A 115 -19.47 -3.22 -5.36
N ALA A 116 -20.58 -3.21 -6.10
CA ALA A 116 -21.89 -2.73 -5.64
C ALA A 116 -22.46 -3.38 -4.36
N VAL A 117 -21.93 -4.53 -3.94
CA VAL A 117 -22.36 -5.22 -2.69
C VAL A 117 -21.66 -4.65 -1.45
N LEU A 118 -20.59 -3.87 -1.61
CA LEU A 118 -19.84 -3.25 -0.50
C LEU A 118 -20.53 -1.94 -0.10
N GLN A 119 -21.46 -2.01 0.84
CA GLN A 119 -22.37 -0.90 1.18
C GLN A 119 -22.02 -0.20 2.50
N GLN A 120 -21.11 -0.75 3.30
CA GLN A 120 -20.75 -0.20 4.61
C GLN A 120 -19.27 0.16 4.65
N VAL A 121 -18.96 1.32 5.21
CA VAL A 121 -17.59 1.85 5.31
C VAL A 121 -17.23 2.08 6.76
N PHE A 122 -16.12 1.49 7.20
CA PHE A 122 -15.51 1.75 8.50
C PHE A 122 -14.16 2.45 8.29
N PHE A 123 -14.01 3.67 8.76
CA PHE A 123 -12.77 4.43 8.68
C PHE A 123 -11.80 4.07 9.81
N SER A 124 -10.50 4.06 9.50
CA SER A 124 -9.42 3.81 10.46
C SER A 124 -8.19 4.66 10.14
N ASP A 125 -7.20 4.62 11.05
CA ASP A 125 -6.06 5.55 11.03
C ASP A 125 -4.95 5.12 10.07
N SER A 126 -4.83 3.82 9.75
CA SER A 126 -3.78 3.27 8.89
C SER A 126 -4.20 1.97 8.21
N GLY A 127 -3.42 1.54 7.22
CA GLY A 127 -3.65 0.26 6.53
C GLY A 127 -3.63 -0.93 7.48
N SER A 128 -2.65 -1.02 8.38
CA SER A 128 -2.59 -2.10 9.38
C SER A 128 -3.84 -2.16 10.24
N VAL A 129 -4.37 -0.99 10.66
CA VAL A 129 -5.62 -0.92 11.44
C VAL A 129 -6.83 -1.30 10.58
N ALA A 130 -6.86 -0.97 9.28
CA ALA A 130 -7.94 -1.42 8.39
C ALA A 130 -7.96 -2.95 8.28
N VAL A 131 -6.79 -3.59 8.22
CA VAL A 131 -6.67 -5.06 8.26
C VAL A 131 -7.16 -5.61 9.60
N GLU A 132 -6.73 -5.05 10.74
CA GLU A 132 -7.23 -5.41 12.07
C GLU A 132 -8.77 -5.36 12.13
N VAL A 133 -9.36 -4.31 11.56
CA VAL A 133 -10.81 -4.12 11.46
C VAL A 133 -11.44 -5.24 10.62
N ALA A 134 -10.86 -5.56 9.45
CA ALA A 134 -11.35 -6.61 8.57
C ALA A 134 -11.33 -8.00 9.25
N LEU A 135 -10.21 -8.35 9.91
CA LEU A 135 -10.07 -9.61 10.66
C LEU A 135 -11.11 -9.70 11.80
N LYS A 136 -11.29 -8.61 12.54
CA LYS A 136 -12.30 -8.52 13.61
C LYS A 136 -13.71 -8.63 13.05
N MET A 137 -14.02 -8.02 11.89
CA MET A 137 -15.33 -8.15 11.23
C MET A 137 -15.60 -9.62 10.89
N ALA A 138 -14.64 -10.33 10.30
CA ALA A 138 -14.80 -11.73 9.93
C ALA A 138 -15.03 -12.62 11.17
N ILE A 139 -14.24 -12.47 12.23
CA ILE A 139 -14.38 -13.25 13.47
C ILE A 139 -15.72 -12.94 14.14
N GLN A 140 -16.09 -11.65 14.29
CA GLN A 140 -17.33 -11.26 14.95
C GLN A 140 -18.56 -11.67 14.14
N TYR A 141 -18.49 -11.67 12.80
CA TYR A 141 -19.54 -12.20 11.93
C TYR A 141 -19.83 -13.67 12.25
N TRP A 142 -18.80 -14.53 12.22
CA TRP A 142 -18.99 -15.96 12.47
C TRP A 142 -19.42 -16.27 13.89
N HIS A 143 -18.92 -15.52 14.87
CA HIS A 143 -19.41 -15.62 16.24
C HIS A 143 -20.92 -15.31 16.31
N ALA A 144 -21.35 -14.25 15.63
CA ALA A 144 -22.75 -13.84 15.55
C ALA A 144 -23.64 -14.84 14.81
N GLN A 145 -23.06 -15.60 13.84
CA GLN A 145 -23.76 -16.71 13.15
C GLN A 145 -23.80 -18.01 13.97
N GLY A 146 -23.34 -18.01 15.23
CA GLY A 146 -23.30 -19.21 16.08
C GLY A 146 -22.18 -20.19 15.72
N GLN A 147 -21.16 -19.75 14.99
CA GLN A 147 -20.00 -20.53 14.58
C GLN A 147 -18.69 -19.95 15.15
N PRO A 148 -18.53 -19.81 16.50
CA PRO A 148 -17.36 -19.15 17.11
C PRO A 148 -16.03 -19.89 16.88
N GLN A 149 -16.07 -21.14 16.43
CA GLN A 149 -14.90 -21.94 16.04
C GLN A 149 -14.27 -21.42 14.74
N LYS A 150 -15.02 -20.73 13.86
CA LYS A 150 -14.48 -20.04 12.67
C LYS A 150 -13.80 -18.75 13.10
N ASN A 151 -12.57 -18.84 13.57
CA ASN A 151 -11.80 -17.71 14.11
C ASN A 151 -10.35 -17.66 13.60
N LYS A 152 -9.99 -18.54 12.67
CA LYS A 152 -8.70 -18.55 11.98
C LYS A 152 -8.81 -17.86 10.62
N MET A 153 -7.67 -17.36 10.15
CA MET A 153 -7.55 -16.87 8.79
C MET A 153 -6.77 -17.86 7.93
N LEU A 154 -7.07 -17.88 6.65
CA LEU A 154 -6.24 -18.49 5.63
C LEU A 154 -5.66 -17.38 4.77
N THR A 155 -4.37 -17.40 4.55
CA THR A 155 -3.65 -16.45 3.71
C THR A 155 -2.67 -17.19 2.80
N ILE A 156 -1.92 -16.47 1.98
CA ILE A 156 -0.92 -17.04 1.07
C ILE A 156 0.48 -16.65 1.49
N ARG A 157 1.45 -17.53 1.25
CA ARG A 157 2.87 -17.21 1.44
C ARG A 157 3.26 -15.97 0.63
N SER A 158 4.27 -15.27 1.09
CA SER A 158 4.72 -13.99 0.54
C SER A 158 3.67 -12.86 0.62
N GLY A 159 2.65 -12.97 1.49
CA GLY A 159 1.69 -11.89 1.78
C GLY A 159 2.20 -10.93 2.84
N TYR A 160 1.81 -9.66 2.73
CA TYR A 160 2.08 -8.62 3.74
C TYR A 160 0.84 -7.77 3.95
N HIS A 161 0.43 -7.61 5.22
CA HIS A 161 -0.82 -6.96 5.59
C HIS A 161 -0.66 -5.89 6.69
N GLY A 162 0.57 -5.59 7.09
CA GLY A 162 0.88 -4.56 8.08
C GLY A 162 1.65 -5.07 9.30
N ASP A 163 1.96 -4.15 10.24
CA ASP A 163 2.90 -4.38 11.33
C ASP A 163 2.22 -4.40 12.72
N THR A 164 0.89 -4.40 12.81
CA THR A 164 0.17 -4.66 14.06
C THR A 164 0.02 -6.17 14.30
N PHE A 165 -0.14 -6.61 15.54
CA PHE A 165 -0.04 -8.05 15.88
C PHE A 165 -0.99 -8.97 15.10
N ALA A 166 -2.26 -8.60 14.91
CA ALA A 166 -3.14 -9.45 14.12
C ALA A 166 -2.85 -9.34 12.62
N ALA A 167 -2.50 -8.17 12.11
CA ALA A 167 -2.03 -8.02 10.73
C ALA A 167 -0.75 -8.85 10.48
N MET A 168 0.22 -8.82 11.41
CA MET A 168 1.42 -9.66 11.34
C MET A 168 1.10 -11.15 11.33
N SER A 169 0.05 -11.60 12.05
CA SER A 169 -0.32 -13.02 12.11
C SER A 169 -0.76 -13.59 10.76
N VAL A 170 -1.18 -12.73 9.82
CA VAL A 170 -1.55 -13.09 8.44
C VAL A 170 -0.50 -12.70 7.40
N CYS A 171 0.63 -12.12 7.81
CA CYS A 171 1.79 -11.93 6.94
C CYS A 171 2.63 -13.21 6.87
N ASP A 172 3.37 -13.38 5.77
CA ASP A 172 4.31 -14.51 5.63
C ASP A 172 5.31 -14.53 6.80
N PRO A 173 5.39 -15.61 7.59
CA PRO A 173 6.28 -15.67 8.75
C PRO A 173 7.77 -15.66 8.39
N VAL A 174 8.15 -15.99 7.14
CA VAL A 174 9.54 -16.04 6.69
C VAL A 174 9.97 -14.72 6.05
N THR A 175 9.15 -14.17 5.13
CA THR A 175 9.49 -12.95 4.38
C THR A 175 8.92 -11.68 4.99
N GLY A 176 7.98 -11.78 5.92
CA GLY A 176 7.27 -10.67 6.55
C GLY A 176 8.03 -9.93 7.65
N MET A 177 9.31 -10.26 7.89
CA MET A 177 10.15 -9.66 8.97
C MET A 177 9.59 -9.81 10.40
N HIS A 178 8.69 -10.76 10.63
CA HIS A 178 7.95 -10.93 11.88
C HIS A 178 8.42 -12.13 12.71
N GLU A 179 9.53 -12.78 12.32
CA GLU A 179 10.08 -13.98 12.96
C GLU A 179 10.27 -13.82 14.48
N LEU A 180 10.70 -12.63 14.91
CA LEU A 180 10.88 -12.32 16.35
C LEU A 180 9.58 -12.37 17.17
N PHE A 181 8.43 -12.30 16.53
CA PHE A 181 7.12 -12.25 17.18
C PHE A 181 6.31 -13.54 17.01
N THR A 182 6.85 -14.56 16.35
CA THR A 182 6.12 -15.77 15.98
C THR A 182 5.45 -16.46 17.18
N ASP A 183 6.11 -16.48 18.33
CA ASP A 183 5.60 -17.16 19.54
C ASP A 183 4.41 -16.46 20.19
N ILE A 184 4.14 -15.19 19.86
CA ILE A 184 3.05 -14.42 20.44
C ILE A 184 1.94 -14.10 19.41
N LEU A 185 2.16 -14.42 18.14
CA LEU A 185 1.16 -14.27 17.10
C LEU A 185 0.16 -15.43 17.12
N THR A 186 -1.10 -15.14 16.83
CA THR A 186 -2.12 -16.19 16.67
C THR A 186 -1.77 -17.04 15.45
N PRO A 187 -1.61 -18.38 15.57
CA PRO A 187 -1.35 -19.23 14.43
C PRO A 187 -2.49 -19.19 13.42
N GLN A 188 -2.15 -19.03 12.13
CA GLN A 188 -3.07 -18.97 11.00
C GLN A 188 -2.70 -20.05 9.96
N PHE A 189 -3.56 -20.25 8.96
CA PHE A 189 -3.30 -21.14 7.84
C PHE A 189 -2.60 -20.39 6.70
N PHE A 190 -1.62 -21.03 6.04
CA PHE A 190 -0.87 -20.47 4.93
C PHE A 190 -0.87 -21.43 3.74
N ALA A 191 -1.53 -21.04 2.66
CA ALA A 191 -1.38 -21.70 1.37
C ALA A 191 -0.08 -21.25 0.68
N ASP A 192 0.39 -22.03 -0.29
CA ASP A 192 1.55 -21.67 -1.09
C ASP A 192 1.32 -20.36 -1.85
N ALA A 193 2.40 -19.61 -2.08
CA ALA A 193 2.33 -18.42 -2.91
C ALA A 193 1.98 -18.76 -4.36
N PRO A 194 1.14 -17.96 -5.04
CA PRO A 194 0.85 -18.13 -6.46
C PRO A 194 2.14 -18.24 -7.29
N GLN A 195 2.21 -19.20 -8.21
CA GLN A 195 3.35 -19.42 -9.09
C GLN A 195 3.09 -18.89 -10.51
N CYS A 196 1.87 -19.05 -11.03
CA CYS A 196 1.50 -18.52 -12.33
C CYS A 196 1.59 -16.99 -12.33
N ARG A 197 2.41 -16.44 -13.22
CA ARG A 197 2.56 -15.00 -13.40
C ARG A 197 1.30 -14.38 -14.03
N PHE A 198 1.21 -13.06 -13.99
CA PHE A 198 0.05 -12.31 -14.47
C PHE A 198 -0.37 -12.67 -15.91
N ASP A 199 0.61 -12.78 -16.82
CA ASP A 199 0.39 -13.03 -18.25
C ASP A 199 0.61 -14.50 -18.63
N GLU A 200 0.88 -15.40 -17.69
CA GLU A 200 1.12 -16.82 -17.98
C GLU A 200 -0.17 -17.60 -18.14
N THR A 201 -0.09 -18.69 -18.90
CA THR A 201 -1.18 -19.64 -19.00
C THR A 201 -1.48 -20.24 -17.65
N TRP A 202 -2.77 -20.21 -17.26
CA TRP A 202 -3.22 -20.74 -15.98
C TRP A 202 -2.95 -22.23 -15.84
N ASN A 203 -2.48 -22.64 -14.66
CA ASN A 203 -2.33 -24.02 -14.25
C ASN A 203 -3.15 -24.26 -12.98
N GLU A 204 -4.15 -25.16 -13.02
CA GLU A 204 -5.01 -25.48 -11.88
C GLU A 204 -4.25 -26.05 -10.67
N GLY A 205 -3.04 -26.58 -10.89
CA GLY A 205 -2.14 -27.00 -9.79
C GLY A 205 -1.73 -25.87 -8.86
N ASP A 206 -1.76 -24.62 -9.34
CA ASP A 206 -1.34 -23.44 -8.58
C ASP A 206 -2.27 -23.14 -7.38
N ILE A 207 -3.58 -23.44 -7.49
CA ILE A 207 -4.56 -23.22 -6.41
C ILE A 207 -4.69 -24.42 -5.46
N GLN A 208 -3.99 -25.54 -5.70
CA GLN A 208 -4.22 -26.79 -4.99
C GLN A 208 -3.98 -26.70 -3.48
N SER A 209 -2.95 -25.98 -3.05
CA SER A 209 -2.65 -25.78 -1.62
C SER A 209 -3.79 -25.04 -0.89
N MET A 210 -4.34 -23.97 -1.50
CA MET A 210 -5.49 -23.23 -1.00
C MET A 210 -6.72 -24.13 -0.90
N GLN A 211 -7.00 -24.90 -1.95
CA GLN A 211 -8.15 -25.82 -2.00
C GLN A 211 -8.07 -26.89 -0.91
N GLN A 212 -6.90 -27.50 -0.70
CA GLN A 212 -6.71 -28.54 0.33
C GLN A 212 -6.92 -28.00 1.74
N LEU A 213 -6.43 -26.78 2.02
CA LEU A 213 -6.62 -26.15 3.33
C LEU A 213 -8.08 -25.80 3.58
N LEU A 214 -8.79 -25.25 2.60
CA LEU A 214 -10.22 -24.99 2.73
C LEU A 214 -11.02 -26.28 2.91
N GLN A 215 -10.74 -27.30 2.11
CA GLN A 215 -11.40 -28.60 2.23
C GLN A 215 -11.24 -29.20 3.64
N SER A 216 -10.06 -29.08 4.24
CA SER A 216 -9.75 -29.70 5.53
C SER A 216 -10.15 -28.85 6.74
N HIS A 217 -10.17 -27.49 6.62
CA HIS A 217 -10.25 -26.59 7.76
C HIS A 217 -11.31 -25.49 7.63
N HIS A 218 -12.21 -25.50 6.61
CA HIS A 218 -13.24 -24.47 6.45
C HIS A 218 -14.12 -24.28 7.71
N GLY A 219 -14.28 -25.32 8.53
CA GLY A 219 -15.00 -25.21 9.82
C GLY A 219 -14.30 -24.35 10.88
N GLU A 220 -13.02 -24.03 10.70
CA GLU A 220 -12.21 -23.16 11.58
C GLU A 220 -11.85 -21.83 10.92
N ILE A 221 -11.88 -21.76 9.58
CA ILE A 221 -11.47 -20.58 8.81
C ILE A 221 -12.62 -19.59 8.73
N ALA A 222 -12.40 -18.39 9.27
CA ALA A 222 -13.34 -17.27 9.18
C ALA A 222 -13.28 -16.58 7.82
N ALA A 223 -12.06 -16.35 7.32
CA ALA A 223 -11.84 -15.68 6.05
C ALA A 223 -10.52 -16.11 5.40
N VAL A 224 -10.49 -16.01 4.06
CA VAL A 224 -9.26 -15.90 3.29
C VAL A 224 -8.90 -14.41 3.20
N ILE A 225 -7.65 -14.05 3.48
CA ILE A 225 -7.12 -12.70 3.27
C ILE A 225 -5.94 -12.74 2.31
N MET A 226 -5.92 -11.83 1.32
CA MET A 226 -4.82 -11.71 0.36
C MET A 226 -4.75 -10.32 -0.29
N GLU A 227 -3.56 -9.95 -0.74
CA GLU A 227 -3.35 -8.81 -1.64
C GLU A 227 -3.79 -9.25 -3.06
N PRO A 228 -4.70 -8.52 -3.73
CA PRO A 228 -5.13 -8.91 -5.08
C PRO A 228 -4.06 -8.59 -6.12
N ILE A 229 -3.74 -9.56 -6.99
CA ILE A 229 -2.88 -9.42 -8.17
C ILE A 229 -1.40 -9.13 -7.85
N VAL A 230 -1.11 -8.24 -6.90
CA VAL A 230 0.24 -7.82 -6.55
C VAL A 230 0.54 -8.10 -5.09
N GLN A 231 1.45 -9.02 -4.83
CA GLN A 231 2.06 -9.17 -3.51
C GLN A 231 3.21 -8.16 -3.41
N GLY A 232 3.00 -7.06 -2.68
CA GLY A 232 3.95 -5.95 -2.61
C GLY A 232 5.23 -6.29 -1.82
N ALA A 233 5.23 -6.08 -0.52
CA ALA A 233 6.40 -6.27 0.34
C ALA A 233 6.91 -7.74 0.36
N GLY A 234 6.07 -8.71 0.06
CA GLY A 234 6.43 -10.12 -0.01
C GLY A 234 7.16 -10.55 -1.29
N GLY A 235 7.55 -9.64 -2.16
CA GLY A 235 8.36 -9.98 -3.32
C GLY A 235 8.01 -9.23 -4.61
N MET A 236 7.15 -8.24 -4.58
CA MET A 236 6.67 -7.51 -5.78
C MET A 236 6.22 -8.47 -6.89
N ARG A 237 5.48 -9.51 -6.51
CA ARG A 237 5.01 -10.57 -7.42
C ARG A 237 3.70 -10.16 -8.07
N PHE A 238 3.61 -10.36 -9.38
CA PHE A 238 2.38 -10.17 -10.16
C PHE A 238 1.86 -11.55 -10.53
N TYR A 239 0.74 -11.95 -9.93
CA TYR A 239 0.20 -13.29 -10.13
C TYR A 239 -1.07 -13.28 -10.99
N SER A 240 -1.40 -14.45 -11.55
CA SER A 240 -2.51 -14.62 -12.48
C SER A 240 -3.86 -14.23 -11.87
N PRO A 241 -4.69 -13.43 -12.55
CA PRO A 241 -6.07 -13.15 -12.14
C PRO A 241 -6.92 -14.41 -11.94
N HIS A 242 -6.55 -15.54 -12.56
CA HIS A 242 -7.23 -16.81 -12.36
C HIS A 242 -7.11 -17.33 -10.94
N TYR A 243 -5.94 -17.14 -10.28
CA TYR A 243 -5.77 -17.52 -8.87
C TYR A 243 -6.80 -16.82 -7.98
N LEU A 244 -6.99 -15.52 -8.15
CA LEU A 244 -7.95 -14.74 -7.36
C LEU A 244 -9.41 -15.20 -7.64
N ARG A 245 -9.76 -15.48 -8.92
CA ARG A 245 -11.07 -16.05 -9.27
C ARG A 245 -11.32 -17.39 -8.59
N ARG A 246 -10.36 -18.30 -8.68
CA ARG A 246 -10.47 -19.63 -8.04
C ARG A 246 -10.57 -19.50 -6.53
N THR A 247 -9.84 -18.57 -5.92
CA THR A 247 -9.97 -18.29 -4.48
C THR A 247 -11.38 -17.85 -4.11
N ARG A 248 -12.02 -16.96 -4.90
CA ARG A 248 -13.42 -16.55 -4.66
C ARG A 248 -14.37 -17.72 -4.76
N GLU A 249 -14.25 -18.53 -5.82
CA GLU A 249 -15.09 -19.71 -6.02
C GLU A 249 -14.97 -20.72 -4.85
N LEU A 250 -13.75 -20.96 -4.38
CA LEU A 250 -13.51 -21.82 -3.21
C LEU A 250 -14.08 -21.21 -1.92
N CYS A 251 -13.96 -19.90 -1.71
CA CYS A 251 -14.57 -19.24 -0.57
C CYS A 251 -16.10 -19.40 -0.58
N ASP A 252 -16.73 -19.30 -1.76
CA ASP A 252 -18.18 -19.50 -1.92
C ASP A 252 -18.57 -20.97 -1.67
N GLU A 253 -17.79 -21.93 -2.18
CA GLU A 253 -18.02 -23.36 -2.02
C GLU A 253 -17.97 -23.80 -0.53
N TYR A 254 -17.00 -23.26 0.21
CA TYR A 254 -16.75 -23.65 1.61
C TYR A 254 -17.37 -22.69 2.65
N ASP A 255 -18.18 -21.72 2.23
CA ASP A 255 -18.79 -20.69 3.09
C ASP A 255 -17.77 -20.01 4.00
N VAL A 256 -16.71 -19.43 3.39
CA VAL A 256 -15.64 -18.66 4.03
C VAL A 256 -15.64 -17.26 3.45
N LEU A 257 -15.45 -16.22 4.27
CA LEU A 257 -15.39 -14.85 3.78
C LEU A 257 -14.09 -14.59 2.99
N LEU A 258 -14.15 -13.69 2.01
CA LEU A 258 -12.96 -13.20 1.28
C LEU A 258 -12.67 -11.75 1.67
N ILE A 259 -11.47 -11.51 2.19
CA ILE A 259 -10.93 -10.18 2.48
C ILE A 259 -9.88 -9.87 1.41
N LEU A 260 -10.05 -8.77 0.67
CA LEU A 260 -9.03 -8.26 -0.24
C LEU A 260 -8.35 -7.02 0.36
N ASP A 261 -7.04 -7.13 0.52
CA ASP A 261 -6.18 -6.04 0.94
C ASP A 261 -5.71 -5.24 -0.28
N GLU A 262 -6.49 -4.23 -0.64
CA GLU A 262 -6.21 -3.32 -1.74
C GLU A 262 -5.36 -2.10 -1.30
N ILE A 263 -4.80 -2.08 -0.07
CA ILE A 263 -4.12 -0.90 0.48
C ILE A 263 -2.97 -0.42 -0.41
N ALA A 264 -2.26 -1.33 -1.07
CA ALA A 264 -1.18 -0.99 -1.99
C ALA A 264 -1.63 -0.88 -3.46
N THR A 265 -2.68 -1.59 -3.84
CA THR A 265 -3.08 -1.83 -5.24
C THR A 265 -4.19 -0.91 -5.73
N ASN A 266 -4.85 -0.18 -4.81
CA ASN A 266 -5.99 0.68 -5.10
C ASN A 266 -5.65 1.93 -5.93
N PHE A 267 -6.71 2.60 -6.36
CA PHE A 267 -6.69 3.91 -7.03
C PHE A 267 -5.75 3.99 -8.23
N GLY A 268 -5.76 2.95 -9.08
CA GLY A 268 -5.11 3.00 -10.39
C GLY A 268 -3.73 2.36 -10.46
N ARG A 269 -3.10 1.98 -9.35
CA ARG A 269 -1.69 1.54 -9.30
C ARG A 269 -1.38 0.38 -10.25
N THR A 270 -2.30 -0.56 -10.44
CA THR A 270 -2.15 -1.74 -11.32
C THR A 270 -2.75 -1.57 -12.71
N GLY A 271 -3.19 -0.34 -13.08
CA GLY A 271 -3.89 -0.08 -14.34
C GLY A 271 -5.41 -0.24 -14.27
N LYS A 272 -5.94 -0.70 -13.14
CA LYS A 272 -7.36 -0.74 -12.79
C LYS A 272 -7.60 0.11 -11.55
N LEU A 273 -8.84 0.60 -11.34
CA LEU A 273 -9.15 1.41 -10.16
C LEU A 273 -8.89 0.60 -8.88
N PHE A 274 -9.33 -0.66 -8.87
CA PHE A 274 -9.00 -1.66 -7.86
C PHE A 274 -8.43 -2.91 -8.54
N ALA A 275 -7.43 -3.54 -7.96
CA ALA A 275 -6.76 -4.68 -8.58
C ALA A 275 -7.69 -5.92 -8.72
N CYS A 276 -8.69 -6.06 -7.86
CA CYS A 276 -9.69 -7.13 -7.98
C CYS A 276 -10.47 -7.10 -9.31
N GLU A 277 -10.52 -5.95 -10.00
CA GLU A 277 -11.14 -5.81 -11.32
C GLU A 277 -10.45 -6.64 -12.41
N HIS A 278 -9.13 -6.89 -12.30
CA HIS A 278 -8.41 -7.77 -13.24
C HIS A 278 -8.99 -9.21 -13.26
N ALA A 279 -9.52 -9.64 -12.11
CA ALA A 279 -10.13 -10.95 -11.97
C ALA A 279 -11.67 -10.92 -12.04
N ALA A 280 -12.29 -9.73 -12.11
CA ALA A 280 -13.74 -9.55 -11.95
C ALA A 280 -14.27 -10.18 -10.64
N VAL A 281 -13.51 -10.07 -9.55
CA VAL A 281 -13.84 -10.64 -8.25
C VAL A 281 -14.39 -9.58 -7.32
N THR A 282 -15.42 -9.94 -6.57
CA THR A 282 -16.00 -9.12 -5.52
C THR A 282 -15.72 -9.78 -4.16
N PRO A 283 -15.04 -9.09 -3.23
CA PRO A 283 -14.81 -9.58 -1.87
C PRO A 283 -16.02 -9.37 -0.96
N ASP A 284 -16.02 -10.03 0.21
CA ASP A 284 -16.93 -9.73 1.31
C ASP A 284 -16.46 -8.52 2.12
N ILE A 285 -15.14 -8.32 2.20
CA ILE A 285 -14.50 -7.21 2.90
C ILE A 285 -13.32 -6.69 2.06
N MET A 286 -13.18 -5.37 1.93
CA MET A 286 -12.11 -4.71 1.18
C MET A 286 -11.41 -3.66 2.06
N CYS A 287 -10.08 -3.70 2.12
CA CYS A 287 -9.26 -2.72 2.83
C CYS A 287 -8.64 -1.74 1.84
N LEU A 288 -8.76 -0.43 2.11
CA LEU A 288 -8.21 0.67 1.31
C LEU A 288 -7.32 1.56 2.19
N GLY A 289 -6.27 2.14 1.61
CA GLY A 289 -5.36 3.05 2.31
C GLY A 289 -4.38 3.72 1.35
N LYS A 290 -3.22 4.14 1.83
CA LYS A 290 -2.12 4.75 1.05
C LYS A 290 -2.60 5.82 0.05
N ALA A 291 -2.81 5.46 -1.22
CA ALA A 291 -3.25 6.37 -2.27
C ALA A 291 -4.63 7.00 -2.02
N LEU A 292 -5.42 6.46 -1.09
CA LEU A 292 -6.71 7.01 -0.67
C LEU A 292 -6.66 8.53 -0.41
N THR A 293 -5.59 9.01 0.24
CA THR A 293 -5.41 10.44 0.56
C THR A 293 -4.43 11.16 -0.38
N GLY A 294 -3.97 10.50 -1.46
CA GLY A 294 -2.96 11.05 -2.35
C GLY A 294 -1.61 11.34 -1.66
N GLY A 295 -1.33 10.67 -0.53
CA GLY A 295 -0.10 10.84 0.25
C GLY A 295 -0.10 12.04 1.21
N TYR A 296 -1.25 12.68 1.43
CA TYR A 296 -1.33 13.90 2.26
C TYR A 296 -1.50 13.59 3.76
N MET A 297 -2.26 12.58 4.09
CA MET A 297 -2.58 12.24 5.49
C MET A 297 -2.77 10.74 5.66
N THR A 298 -2.61 10.27 6.89
CA THR A 298 -2.96 8.90 7.23
C THR A 298 -4.49 8.76 7.30
N LEU A 299 -5.02 7.79 6.58
CA LEU A 299 -6.41 7.35 6.60
C LEU A 299 -6.49 5.99 5.90
N ALA A 300 -7.36 5.14 6.40
CA ALA A 300 -7.74 3.91 5.74
C ALA A 300 -9.25 3.66 5.87
N ALA A 301 -9.77 2.78 5.06
CA ALA A 301 -11.17 2.38 5.08
C ALA A 301 -11.28 0.86 4.92
N THR A 302 -12.20 0.26 5.65
CA THR A 302 -12.61 -1.13 5.49
C THR A 302 -14.06 -1.13 5.03
N LEU A 303 -14.30 -1.59 3.80
CA LEU A 303 -15.64 -1.73 3.25
C LEU A 303 -16.14 -3.16 3.44
N THR A 304 -17.43 -3.31 3.64
CA THR A 304 -18.04 -4.63 3.77
C THR A 304 -19.46 -4.68 3.21
N THR A 305 -19.97 -5.91 3.05
CA THR A 305 -21.32 -6.16 2.56
C THR A 305 -22.37 -5.99 3.65
N ASP A 306 -23.63 -5.78 3.23
CA ASP A 306 -24.78 -5.82 4.14
C ASP A 306 -24.90 -7.17 4.86
N ARG A 307 -24.54 -8.29 4.19
CA ARG A 307 -24.49 -9.63 4.81
C ARG A 307 -23.63 -9.62 6.07
N VAL A 308 -22.40 -9.06 5.98
CA VAL A 308 -21.46 -9.06 7.10
C VAL A 308 -21.89 -8.07 8.18
N SER A 309 -22.23 -6.83 7.82
CA SER A 309 -22.60 -5.80 8.77
C SER A 309 -23.87 -6.12 9.54
N GLN A 310 -24.91 -6.56 8.85
CA GLN A 310 -26.18 -6.98 9.48
C GLN A 310 -25.99 -8.28 10.28
N GLY A 311 -25.19 -9.22 9.77
CA GLY A 311 -24.83 -10.44 10.47
C GLY A 311 -24.20 -10.16 11.84
N ILE A 312 -23.31 -9.18 11.93
CA ILE A 312 -22.71 -8.72 13.18
C ILE A 312 -23.76 -8.03 14.09
N CYS A 313 -24.54 -7.10 13.52
CA CYS A 313 -25.43 -6.24 14.32
C CYS A 313 -26.69 -6.92 14.83
N ASN A 314 -27.15 -8.00 14.17
CA ASN A 314 -28.34 -8.76 14.57
C ASN A 314 -28.08 -9.73 15.73
N ALA A 315 -26.84 -9.92 16.19
CA ALA A 315 -26.49 -10.76 17.32
C ALA A 315 -25.90 -9.91 18.47
N LYS A 316 -25.94 -10.43 19.70
CA LYS A 316 -25.31 -9.74 20.84
C LYS A 316 -23.77 -9.67 20.66
N PRO A 317 -23.14 -8.54 20.97
CA PRO A 317 -23.66 -7.33 21.62
C PRO A 317 -24.43 -6.35 20.71
N GLY A 318 -24.60 -6.63 19.40
CA GLY A 318 -25.34 -5.78 18.45
C GLY A 318 -24.55 -4.56 17.95
N VAL A 319 -23.25 -4.53 18.22
CA VAL A 319 -22.32 -3.45 17.83
C VAL A 319 -20.99 -4.05 17.37
N PHE A 320 -20.33 -3.40 16.42
CA PHE A 320 -18.97 -3.75 16.03
C PHE A 320 -17.96 -3.19 17.05
N MET A 321 -17.10 -4.07 17.57
CA MET A 321 -16.22 -3.79 18.72
C MET A 321 -14.88 -3.17 18.30
N HIS A 322 -14.92 -1.98 17.67
CA HIS A 322 -13.76 -1.17 17.35
C HIS A 322 -14.15 0.31 17.27
N GLY A 323 -13.24 1.24 17.66
CA GLY A 323 -13.53 2.67 17.62
C GLY A 323 -12.29 3.52 17.95
N PRO A 324 -11.46 3.89 16.96
CA PRO A 324 -10.29 4.74 17.18
C PRO A 324 -10.70 6.20 17.44
N THR A 325 -9.90 6.93 18.22
CA THR A 325 -10.15 8.34 18.58
C THR A 325 -10.27 9.24 17.36
N PHE A 326 -9.40 9.07 16.35
CA PHE A 326 -9.38 9.88 15.15
C PHE A 326 -10.14 9.26 13.98
N MET A 327 -11.01 8.28 14.24
CA MET A 327 -11.87 7.69 13.21
C MET A 327 -12.55 8.76 12.38
N ALA A 328 -12.47 8.60 11.04
CA ALA A 328 -13.05 9.54 10.07
C ALA A 328 -12.60 11.00 10.29
N ASN A 329 -11.31 11.22 10.57
CA ASN A 329 -10.78 12.58 10.78
C ASN A 329 -11.21 13.52 9.62
N PRO A 330 -11.85 14.68 9.90
CA PRO A 330 -12.39 15.57 8.86
C PRO A 330 -11.34 16.05 7.85
N LEU A 331 -10.12 16.38 8.29
CA LEU A 331 -9.03 16.79 7.39
C LEU A 331 -8.61 15.66 6.46
N ALA A 332 -8.47 14.45 7.01
CA ALA A 332 -8.08 13.28 6.22
C ALA A 332 -9.19 12.86 5.23
N CYS A 333 -10.47 12.92 5.65
CA CYS A 333 -11.61 12.66 4.77
C CYS A 333 -11.71 13.71 3.65
N SER A 334 -11.46 14.99 3.93
CA SER A 334 -11.44 16.04 2.92
C SER A 334 -10.30 15.86 1.91
N ALA A 335 -9.10 15.49 2.39
CA ALA A 335 -7.96 15.17 1.54
C ALA A 335 -8.27 13.97 0.63
N ALA A 336 -8.84 12.89 1.20
CA ALA A 336 -9.20 11.69 0.47
C ALA A 336 -10.27 11.96 -0.60
N LEU A 337 -11.33 12.69 -0.26
CA LEU A 337 -12.37 13.05 -1.21
C LEU A 337 -11.83 13.91 -2.35
N ALA A 338 -10.97 14.89 -2.05
CA ALA A 338 -10.29 15.70 -3.06
C ALA A 338 -9.35 14.88 -3.94
N SER A 339 -8.60 13.93 -3.36
CA SER A 339 -7.72 13.02 -4.09
C SER A 339 -8.49 12.14 -5.08
N ILE A 340 -9.58 11.50 -4.61
CA ILE A 340 -10.42 10.66 -5.47
C ILE A 340 -11.04 11.50 -6.60
N ASN A 341 -11.61 12.66 -6.30
CA ASN A 341 -12.21 13.52 -7.31
C ASN A 341 -11.19 13.99 -8.35
N LEU A 342 -9.98 14.32 -7.92
CA LEU A 342 -8.89 14.71 -8.81
C LEU A 342 -8.47 13.54 -9.72
N LEU A 343 -8.35 12.34 -9.18
CA LEU A 343 -8.04 11.13 -9.95
C LEU A 343 -9.10 10.91 -11.04
N LEU A 344 -10.39 10.89 -10.66
CA LEU A 344 -11.49 10.63 -11.57
C LEU A 344 -11.67 11.71 -12.65
N ALA A 345 -11.22 12.94 -12.39
CA ALA A 345 -11.24 14.04 -13.34
C ALA A 345 -10.02 14.05 -14.29
N SER A 346 -9.01 13.21 -14.05
CA SER A 346 -7.80 13.12 -14.86
C SER A 346 -7.85 11.92 -15.81
N PRO A 347 -7.06 11.90 -16.89
CA PRO A 347 -6.93 10.74 -17.77
C PRO A 347 -5.99 9.68 -17.16
N TRP A 348 -6.21 9.33 -15.90
CA TRP A 348 -5.29 8.47 -15.12
C TRP A 348 -5.05 7.10 -15.76
N GLN A 349 -6.05 6.51 -16.43
CA GLN A 349 -5.88 5.22 -17.11
C GLN A 349 -4.83 5.33 -18.21
N GLU A 350 -4.92 6.38 -19.03
CA GLU A 350 -3.97 6.66 -20.10
C GLU A 350 -2.57 6.95 -19.53
N GLN A 351 -2.51 7.73 -18.46
CA GLN A 351 -1.25 8.05 -17.77
C GLN A 351 -0.57 6.79 -17.23
N VAL A 352 -1.31 5.93 -16.54
CA VAL A 352 -0.77 4.68 -15.97
C VAL A 352 -0.38 3.70 -17.07
N GLN A 353 -1.17 3.57 -18.14
CA GLN A 353 -0.81 2.75 -19.29
C GLN A 353 0.46 3.25 -19.97
N HIS A 354 0.60 4.55 -20.12
CA HIS A 354 1.79 5.16 -20.69
C HIS A 354 3.05 4.91 -19.84
N ILE A 355 2.92 5.03 -18.50
CA ILE A 355 4.00 4.69 -17.57
C ILE A 355 4.38 3.20 -17.71
N GLU A 356 3.39 2.31 -17.80
CA GLU A 356 3.62 0.87 -18.00
C GLU A 356 4.43 0.60 -19.26
N ASP A 357 4.01 1.17 -20.39
CA ASP A 357 4.65 0.97 -21.71
C ASP A 357 6.08 1.51 -21.71
N GLN A 358 6.31 2.66 -21.13
CA GLN A 358 7.65 3.24 -21.00
C GLN A 358 8.54 2.41 -20.05
N LEU A 359 8.05 1.99 -18.90
CA LEU A 359 8.83 1.17 -17.96
C LEU A 359 9.21 -0.18 -18.60
N LYS A 360 8.31 -0.81 -19.36
CA LYS A 360 8.63 -2.04 -20.12
C LYS A 360 9.82 -1.83 -21.07
N GLN A 361 9.87 -0.71 -21.77
CA GLN A 361 10.96 -0.39 -22.70
C GLN A 361 12.25 0.00 -21.97
N LEU A 362 12.16 0.88 -20.96
CA LEU A 362 13.31 1.46 -20.29
C LEU A 362 14.02 0.46 -19.35
N LEU A 363 13.29 -0.48 -18.74
CA LEU A 363 13.86 -1.47 -17.82
C LEU A 363 14.35 -2.74 -18.54
N ALA A 364 13.82 -3.06 -19.72
CA ALA A 364 14.20 -4.27 -20.49
C ALA A 364 15.72 -4.44 -20.70
N PRO A 365 16.54 -3.37 -20.94
CA PRO A 365 17.97 -3.52 -21.11
C PRO A 365 18.69 -4.18 -19.92
N THR A 366 18.14 -4.10 -18.71
CA THR A 366 18.75 -4.73 -17.53
C THR A 366 18.71 -6.25 -17.54
N LEU A 367 17.84 -6.86 -18.36
CA LEU A 367 17.85 -8.33 -18.59
C LEU A 367 19.16 -8.84 -19.21
N ALA A 368 19.97 -7.95 -19.79
CA ALA A 368 21.30 -8.31 -20.30
C ALA A 368 22.38 -8.35 -19.19
N TYR A 369 22.05 -7.98 -17.96
CA TYR A 369 22.99 -8.04 -16.85
C TYR A 369 22.93 -9.42 -16.20
N ASP A 370 24.07 -10.11 -16.09
CA ASP A 370 24.15 -11.46 -15.53
C ASP A 370 23.63 -11.58 -14.09
N HIS A 371 23.63 -10.48 -13.36
CA HIS A 371 23.14 -10.42 -11.97
C HIS A 371 21.66 -10.05 -11.84
N VAL A 372 20.93 -9.85 -12.94
CA VAL A 372 19.48 -9.63 -12.94
C VAL A 372 18.76 -10.96 -13.19
N ALA A 373 17.85 -11.30 -12.31
CA ALA A 373 17.06 -12.52 -12.39
C ALA A 373 15.75 -12.34 -13.17
N ASP A 374 15.10 -11.17 -13.04
CA ASP A 374 13.79 -10.91 -13.65
C ASP A 374 13.51 -9.40 -13.77
N VAL A 375 12.73 -9.05 -14.79
CA VAL A 375 12.17 -7.70 -14.99
C VAL A 375 10.68 -7.84 -15.29
N ARG A 376 9.84 -7.16 -14.52
CA ARG A 376 8.39 -7.21 -14.68
C ARG A 376 7.74 -5.86 -14.46
N VAL A 377 6.67 -5.58 -15.20
CA VAL A 377 5.95 -4.30 -15.14
C VAL A 377 4.46 -4.57 -15.18
N LEU A 378 3.69 -3.89 -14.33
CA LEU A 378 2.23 -3.91 -14.33
C LEU A 378 1.72 -2.53 -13.88
N GLY A 379 0.95 -1.87 -14.73
CA GLY A 379 0.45 -0.52 -14.43
C GLY A 379 1.59 0.45 -14.10
N GLY A 380 1.45 1.20 -13.02
CA GLY A 380 2.48 2.13 -12.55
C GLY A 380 3.56 1.48 -11.67
N ILE A 381 3.90 0.21 -11.89
CA ILE A 381 4.88 -0.56 -11.10
C ILE A 381 5.90 -1.21 -12.04
N GLY A 382 7.18 -0.87 -11.90
CA GLY A 382 8.30 -1.55 -12.58
C GLY A 382 9.25 -2.18 -11.58
N VAL A 383 9.65 -3.44 -11.78
CA VAL A 383 10.46 -4.21 -10.85
C VAL A 383 11.63 -4.84 -11.57
N ILE A 384 12.83 -4.70 -11.01
CA ILE A 384 14.02 -5.46 -11.37
C ILE A 384 14.38 -6.32 -10.16
N GLU A 385 14.41 -7.62 -10.35
CA GLU A 385 14.85 -8.57 -9.32
C GLU A 385 16.27 -9.01 -9.60
N THR A 386 17.16 -8.79 -8.63
CA THR A 386 18.55 -9.21 -8.73
C THR A 386 18.74 -10.64 -8.20
N GLN A 387 19.79 -11.33 -8.64
CA GLN A 387 20.09 -12.69 -8.16
C GLN A 387 20.54 -12.70 -6.71
N ARG A 388 21.18 -11.63 -6.24
CA ARG A 388 21.70 -11.45 -4.87
C ARG A 388 21.11 -10.18 -4.25
N PRO A 389 20.95 -10.10 -2.93
CA PRO A 389 20.48 -8.88 -2.26
C PRO A 389 21.38 -7.67 -2.57
N VAL A 390 20.79 -6.49 -2.58
CA VAL A 390 21.55 -5.24 -2.77
C VAL A 390 22.18 -4.76 -1.47
N LYS A 391 23.32 -4.07 -1.57
CA LYS A 391 23.92 -3.34 -0.44
C LYS A 391 23.16 -2.04 -0.22
N MET A 392 22.20 -2.08 0.71
CA MET A 392 21.20 -1.04 0.90
C MET A 392 21.76 0.38 1.06
N GLN A 393 22.83 0.54 1.84
CA GLN A 393 23.40 1.88 2.09
C GLN A 393 24.08 2.42 0.84
N GLU A 394 24.90 1.60 0.20
CA GLU A 394 25.70 1.96 -0.97
C GLU A 394 24.81 2.24 -2.19
N ILE A 395 23.84 1.37 -2.44
CA ILE A 395 22.95 1.53 -3.60
C ILE A 395 22.01 2.72 -3.43
N THR A 396 21.50 2.97 -2.21
CA THR A 396 20.67 4.16 -1.94
C THR A 396 21.47 5.44 -2.17
N ALA A 397 22.74 5.49 -1.71
CA ALA A 397 23.62 6.62 -1.97
C ALA A 397 23.89 6.81 -3.47
N ALA A 398 24.08 5.72 -4.22
CA ALA A 398 24.27 5.77 -5.67
C ALA A 398 23.02 6.31 -6.39
N PHE A 399 21.81 5.94 -6.00
CA PHE A 399 20.56 6.50 -6.54
C PHE A 399 20.44 8.00 -6.26
N VAL A 400 20.72 8.44 -5.02
CA VAL A 400 20.70 9.87 -4.67
C VAL A 400 21.72 10.65 -5.48
N ASN A 401 22.92 10.11 -5.71
CA ASN A 401 23.94 10.73 -6.56
C ASN A 401 23.52 10.75 -8.05
N ALA A 402 22.67 9.84 -8.48
CA ALA A 402 22.07 9.83 -9.81
C ALA A 402 20.84 10.76 -9.94
N GLY A 403 20.46 11.49 -8.88
CA GLY A 403 19.33 12.43 -8.88
C GLY A 403 17.96 11.76 -8.77
N ILE A 404 17.90 10.54 -8.24
CA ILE A 404 16.65 9.79 -8.09
C ILE A 404 16.49 9.27 -6.65
N TRP A 405 15.23 9.12 -6.21
CA TRP A 405 14.89 8.49 -4.96
C TRP A 405 14.29 7.12 -5.21
N VAL A 406 15.05 6.08 -4.90
CA VAL A 406 14.64 4.67 -4.99
C VAL A 406 15.04 3.98 -3.69
N ARG A 407 14.13 3.19 -3.12
CA ARG A 407 14.39 2.41 -1.91
C ARG A 407 14.19 0.92 -2.20
N PRO A 408 15.25 0.20 -2.53
CA PRO A 408 15.21 -1.25 -2.74
C PRO A 408 14.82 -2.03 -1.49
N PHE A 409 14.49 -3.29 -1.67
CA PHE A 409 14.22 -4.23 -0.59
C PHE A 409 14.78 -5.62 -0.93
N GLY A 410 15.77 -6.09 -0.18
CA GLY A 410 16.42 -7.38 -0.42
C GLY A 410 17.00 -7.47 -1.84
N LYS A 411 16.38 -8.26 -2.71
CA LYS A 411 16.73 -8.42 -4.13
C LYS A 411 15.93 -7.51 -5.06
N LEU A 412 15.00 -6.73 -4.54
CA LEU A 412 14.03 -6.00 -5.33
C LEU A 412 14.42 -4.54 -5.46
N VAL A 413 14.63 -4.10 -6.68
CA VAL A 413 14.79 -2.71 -7.06
C VAL A 413 13.59 -2.33 -7.92
N TYR A 414 12.75 -1.39 -7.44
CA TYR A 414 11.47 -1.17 -8.07
C TYR A 414 11.09 0.31 -8.11
N LEU A 415 10.24 0.65 -9.07
CA LEU A 415 9.73 1.99 -9.32
C LEU A 415 8.20 1.99 -9.21
N MET A 416 7.68 3.02 -8.59
CA MET A 416 6.26 3.32 -8.47
C MET A 416 6.04 4.83 -8.54
N PRO A 417 6.33 5.48 -9.69
CA PRO A 417 6.25 6.92 -9.78
C PRO A 417 4.80 7.42 -9.57
N PRO A 418 4.63 8.70 -9.19
CA PRO A 418 3.32 9.36 -9.27
C PRO A 418 2.78 9.33 -10.71
N PHE A 419 1.45 9.26 -10.89
CA PHE A 419 0.85 9.12 -12.22
C PHE A 419 1.05 10.35 -13.12
N VAL A 420 1.33 11.49 -12.49
CA VAL A 420 1.58 12.77 -13.17
C VAL A 420 3.05 12.96 -13.63
N ILE A 421 3.87 11.91 -13.54
CA ILE A 421 5.27 11.97 -14.00
C ILE A 421 5.30 12.21 -15.51
N GLU A 422 6.10 13.17 -15.95
CA GLU A 422 6.31 13.46 -17.37
C GLU A 422 7.37 12.53 -17.97
N ASP A 423 7.34 12.33 -19.29
CA ASP A 423 8.24 11.45 -20.03
C ASP A 423 9.72 11.71 -19.75
N ALA A 424 10.10 12.98 -19.68
CA ALA A 424 11.47 13.38 -19.41
C ALA A 424 11.92 12.91 -18.02
N ASP A 425 11.06 13.09 -17.00
CA ASP A 425 11.37 12.69 -15.63
C ASP A 425 11.32 11.16 -15.47
N LEU A 426 10.38 10.47 -16.12
CA LEU A 426 10.33 9.01 -16.11
C LEU A 426 11.56 8.39 -16.79
N THR A 427 12.00 8.97 -17.91
CA THR A 427 13.22 8.57 -18.61
C THR A 427 14.47 8.78 -17.72
N LEU A 428 14.58 9.93 -17.06
CA LEU A 428 15.69 10.19 -16.13
C LEU A 428 15.68 9.22 -14.95
N LEU A 429 14.51 8.96 -14.39
CA LEU A 429 14.32 8.03 -13.27
C LEU A 429 14.76 6.61 -13.65
N ALA A 430 14.24 6.09 -14.76
CA ALA A 430 14.54 4.74 -15.21
C ALA A 430 16.02 4.58 -15.65
N ASN A 431 16.56 5.53 -16.41
CA ASN A 431 17.96 5.51 -16.81
C ASN A 431 18.92 5.64 -15.62
N GLY A 432 18.56 6.46 -14.62
CA GLY A 432 19.31 6.56 -13.37
C GLY A 432 19.37 5.22 -12.64
N LEU A 433 18.25 4.51 -12.56
CA LEU A 433 18.16 3.18 -11.96
C LEU A 433 18.98 2.15 -12.76
N VAL A 434 18.81 2.09 -14.08
CA VAL A 434 19.56 1.17 -14.98
C VAL A 434 21.07 1.40 -14.85
N LYS A 435 21.50 2.66 -14.86
CA LYS A 435 22.92 3.04 -14.72
C LYS A 435 23.52 2.58 -13.38
N VAL A 436 22.79 2.75 -12.28
CA VAL A 436 23.26 2.33 -10.94
C VAL A 436 23.33 0.80 -10.87
N LEU A 437 22.35 0.09 -11.43
CA LEU A 437 22.34 -1.38 -11.45
C LEU A 437 23.42 -2.00 -12.38
N ALA A 438 24.04 -1.25 -13.28
CA ALA A 438 25.17 -1.73 -14.06
C ALA A 438 26.41 -2.03 -13.19
N ASP A 439 26.47 -1.50 -11.97
CA ASP A 439 27.55 -1.74 -11.01
C ASP A 439 27.22 -2.93 -10.10
N GLU A 440 27.70 -4.12 -10.49
CA GLU A 440 27.52 -5.36 -9.71
C GLU A 440 28.14 -5.29 -8.30
N SER A 441 29.09 -4.40 -8.06
CA SER A 441 29.71 -4.23 -6.73
C SER A 441 28.72 -3.74 -5.66
N LEU A 442 27.57 -3.21 -6.07
CA LEU A 442 26.47 -2.81 -5.21
C LEU A 442 25.59 -3.97 -4.73
N LEU A 443 25.85 -5.20 -5.17
CA LEU A 443 25.21 -6.40 -4.67
C LEU A 443 26.03 -7.07 -3.56
N MET A 444 25.36 -7.78 -2.67
CA MET A 444 26.02 -8.60 -1.66
C MET A 444 26.78 -9.76 -2.31
N ASN A 445 27.83 -10.23 -1.67
CA ASN A 445 28.63 -11.36 -2.17
C ASN A 445 27.86 -12.69 -2.11
#